data_588729ba3bdc09a996ed8cef264804ca
#
_entry.id   588729ba3bdc09a996ed8cef264804ca
#
_cell.length_a   1.000
_cell.length_b   1.000
_cell.length_c   1.000
_cell.angle_alpha   90.00
_cell.angle_beta   90.00
_cell.angle_gamma   90.00
#
_symmetry.space_group_name_H-M   'P 1'
#
loop_
_entity.id
_entity.type
_entity.pdbx_description
1 polymer ?
#
loop_
_entity_poly.entity_id
_entity_poly.type
_entity_poly.pdbx_seq_one_letter_code
_entity_poly.pdbx_strand_id
1 'polypeptide(L)'
;WLPLYYSPYRQEVYADQLVERPDHFEVALNLAVTLTEDNSDDSISAALSPVKAMLGFYIGGMGAKGQNYHTKLMARMGFEAEAHQIQDLFLEGRRDEAIATVPDRFADEISLVGTPERIRDRLQAFEESPVTMLNVAPRSNDHLRQVAELIQV
;
A
#
# COMPACT_ATOMS: atom_id res chain seq x y z
N TRP A 1 13.92 -8.62 -3.07
CA TRP A 1 12.49 -8.90 -2.88
C TRP A 1 11.65 -7.66 -3.16
N LEU A 2 10.62 -7.82 -3.99
CA LEU A 2 9.70 -6.74 -4.38
C LEU A 2 8.27 -7.14 -3.98
N PRO A 3 7.87 -6.97 -2.71
CA PRO A 3 6.50 -7.24 -2.29
C PRO A 3 5.51 -6.27 -2.95
N LEU A 4 4.33 -6.77 -3.34
CA LEU A 4 3.33 -5.94 -4.01
C LEU A 4 2.71 -4.89 -3.08
N TYR A 5 2.36 -5.29 -1.86
CA TYR A 5 2.04 -4.37 -0.78
C TYR A 5 2.77 -4.77 0.49
N TYR A 6 3.29 -3.78 1.16
CA TYR A 6 4.02 -3.94 2.39
C TYR A 6 3.59 -2.85 3.38
N SER A 7 3.12 -3.27 4.53
CA SER A 7 2.85 -2.35 5.63
C SER A 7 3.99 -2.41 6.64
N PRO A 8 4.68 -1.29 6.91
CA PRO A 8 5.70 -1.25 7.94
C PRO A 8 5.13 -1.45 9.36
N TYR A 9 3.80 -1.33 9.49
CA TYR A 9 3.08 -1.54 10.76
C TYR A 9 2.68 -2.99 11.00
N ARG A 10 2.96 -3.91 10.04
CA ARG A 10 2.56 -5.33 10.07
C ARG A 10 3.70 -6.24 9.61
N GLN A 11 4.90 -5.95 10.07
CA GLN A 11 6.13 -6.63 9.63
C GLN A 11 6.10 -8.14 9.95
N GLU A 12 5.42 -8.54 11.02
CA GLU A 12 5.26 -9.94 11.43
C GLU A 12 4.61 -10.82 10.34
N VAL A 13 3.78 -10.23 9.47
CA VAL A 13 3.14 -10.95 8.35
C VAL A 13 4.18 -11.49 7.34
N TYR A 14 5.35 -10.87 7.28
CA TYR A 14 6.42 -11.19 6.34
C TYR A 14 7.64 -11.84 7.01
N ALA A 15 7.60 -12.09 8.31
CA ALA A 15 8.75 -12.58 9.07
C ALA A 15 9.37 -13.83 8.44
N ASP A 16 8.54 -14.82 8.03
CA ASP A 16 9.00 -16.06 7.42
C ASP A 16 9.73 -15.87 6.08
N GLN A 17 9.50 -14.75 5.40
CA GLN A 17 10.10 -14.44 4.10
C GLN A 17 11.44 -13.70 4.24
N LEU A 18 11.73 -13.21 5.43
CA LEU A 18 12.91 -12.39 5.71
C LEU A 18 13.93 -13.08 6.62
N VAL A 19 13.69 -14.36 6.98
CA VAL A 19 14.67 -15.18 7.71
C VAL A 19 15.81 -15.58 6.78
N GLU A 20 17.02 -15.66 7.34
CA GLU A 20 18.23 -16.18 6.65
C GLU A 20 18.59 -15.43 5.34
N ARG A 21 18.35 -14.12 5.28
CA ARG A 21 18.75 -13.29 4.15
C ARG A 21 20.23 -12.89 4.23
N PRO A 22 20.95 -12.84 3.09
CA PRO A 22 22.32 -12.31 3.08
C PRO A 22 22.34 -10.81 3.39
N ASP A 23 23.48 -10.30 3.88
CA ASP A 23 23.64 -8.88 4.26
C ASP A 23 23.34 -7.90 3.12
N HIS A 24 23.54 -8.32 1.87
CA HIS A 24 23.26 -7.50 0.67
C HIS A 24 21.86 -7.69 0.09
N PHE A 25 20.95 -8.32 0.83
CA PHE A 25 19.59 -8.57 0.34
C PHE A 25 18.76 -7.27 0.33
N GLU A 26 18.22 -6.93 -0.82
CA GLU A 26 17.41 -5.74 -1.00
C GLU A 26 15.91 -6.02 -0.83
N VAL A 27 15.23 -5.19 -0.07
CA VAL A 27 13.76 -5.14 0.03
C VAL A 27 13.29 -3.84 -0.60
N ALA A 28 12.81 -3.93 -1.84
CA ALA A 28 12.42 -2.78 -2.63
C ALA A 28 10.90 -2.67 -2.74
N LEU A 29 10.33 -1.52 -2.43
CA LEU A 29 8.90 -1.28 -2.53
C LEU A 29 8.57 -0.35 -3.70
N ASN A 30 7.51 -0.68 -4.46
CA ASN A 30 6.83 0.28 -5.30
C ASN A 30 5.81 1.03 -4.43
N LEU A 31 6.12 2.28 -4.07
CA LEU A 31 5.34 3.05 -3.12
C LEU A 31 4.58 4.18 -3.83
N ALA A 32 3.28 4.24 -3.63
CA ALA A 32 2.48 5.37 -4.07
C ALA A 32 2.71 6.55 -3.12
N VAL A 33 3.11 7.70 -3.68
CA VAL A 33 3.25 8.96 -2.94
C VAL A 33 2.24 9.96 -3.53
N THR A 34 1.43 10.58 -2.70
CA THR A 34 0.46 11.60 -3.12
C THR A 34 0.41 12.73 -2.09
N LEU A 35 0.84 13.93 -2.52
CA LEU A 35 0.72 15.12 -1.69
C LEU A 35 -0.70 15.67 -1.73
N THR A 36 -1.17 16.13 -0.57
CA THR A 36 -2.45 16.82 -0.38
C THR A 36 -2.22 18.21 0.21
N GLU A 37 -3.20 19.10 0.07
CA GLU A 37 -3.14 20.44 0.65
C GLU A 37 -3.32 20.42 2.16
N ASP A 38 -4.14 19.46 2.65
CA ASP A 38 -4.42 19.26 4.06
C ASP A 38 -4.53 17.76 4.41
N ASN A 39 -4.71 17.46 5.68
CA ASN A 39 -4.87 16.08 6.19
C ASN A 39 -6.32 15.77 6.61
N SER A 40 -7.32 16.46 6.03
CA SER A 40 -8.72 16.12 6.29
C SER A 40 -9.04 14.71 5.77
N ASP A 41 -10.00 14.05 6.40
CA ASP A 41 -10.42 12.70 6.02
C ASP A 41 -10.86 12.66 4.55
N ASP A 42 -11.53 13.70 4.06
CA ASP A 42 -11.96 13.80 2.66
C ASP A 42 -10.76 13.90 1.70
N SER A 43 -9.78 14.75 2.02
CA SER A 43 -8.55 14.91 1.21
C SER A 43 -7.74 13.62 1.15
N ILE A 44 -7.56 12.96 2.28
CA ILE A 44 -6.82 11.68 2.38
C ILE A 44 -7.58 10.59 1.63
N SER A 45 -8.89 10.42 1.87
CA SER A 45 -9.70 9.39 1.20
C SER A 45 -9.71 9.57 -0.32
N ALA A 46 -9.85 10.80 -0.80
CA ALA A 46 -9.78 11.11 -2.22
C ALA A 46 -8.40 10.74 -2.82
N ALA A 47 -7.32 11.08 -2.13
CA ALA A 47 -5.95 10.79 -2.56
C ALA A 47 -5.60 9.28 -2.52
N LEU A 48 -6.27 8.50 -1.68
CA LEU A 48 -6.14 7.04 -1.62
C LEU A 48 -6.87 6.30 -2.74
N SER A 49 -7.79 6.94 -3.46
CA SER A 49 -8.63 6.30 -4.50
C SER A 49 -7.83 5.48 -5.53
N PRO A 50 -6.70 5.94 -6.09
CA PRO A 50 -5.90 5.12 -7.02
C PRO A 50 -5.30 3.88 -6.37
N VAL A 51 -4.88 3.98 -5.11
CA VAL A 51 -4.36 2.85 -4.33
C VAL A 51 -5.47 1.83 -4.08
N LYS A 52 -6.67 2.30 -3.68
CA LYS A 52 -7.85 1.44 -3.47
C LYS A 52 -8.28 0.74 -4.76
N ALA A 53 -8.23 1.41 -5.90
CA ALA A 53 -8.54 0.82 -7.21
C ALA A 53 -7.56 -0.33 -7.55
N MET A 54 -6.26 -0.11 -7.35
CA MET A 54 -5.24 -1.15 -7.52
C MET A 54 -5.49 -2.33 -6.57
N LEU A 55 -5.71 -2.05 -5.28
CA LEU A 55 -5.97 -3.09 -4.27
C LEU A 55 -7.23 -3.90 -4.59
N GLY A 56 -8.33 -3.24 -4.95
CA GLY A 56 -9.57 -3.90 -5.34
C GLY A 56 -9.37 -4.86 -6.50
N PHE A 57 -8.57 -4.48 -7.50
CA PHE A 57 -8.22 -5.35 -8.62
C PHE A 57 -7.38 -6.56 -8.19
N TYR A 58 -6.30 -6.36 -7.44
CA TYR A 58 -5.43 -7.47 -7.03
C TYR A 58 -6.11 -8.40 -6.04
N ILE A 59 -6.76 -7.86 -5.02
CA ILE A 59 -7.43 -8.64 -3.97
C ILE A 59 -8.66 -9.35 -4.53
N GLY A 60 -9.42 -8.67 -5.40
CA GLY A 60 -10.63 -9.23 -5.99
C GLY A 60 -10.40 -10.11 -7.21
N GLY A 61 -9.51 -9.71 -8.14
CA GLY A 61 -9.46 -10.22 -9.50
C GLY A 61 -8.27 -11.11 -9.86
N MET A 62 -7.20 -11.15 -9.06
CA MET A 62 -5.96 -11.85 -9.43
C MET A 62 -5.92 -13.32 -9.00
N GLY A 63 -7.05 -14.00 -9.07
CA GLY A 63 -7.12 -15.45 -8.79
C GLY A 63 -8.55 -15.94 -8.55
N ALA A 64 -8.74 -17.23 -8.71
CA ALA A 64 -10.01 -17.87 -8.39
C ALA A 64 -10.34 -17.73 -6.89
N LYS A 65 -11.62 -17.82 -6.54
CA LYS A 65 -12.08 -17.77 -5.15
C LYS A 65 -11.30 -18.78 -4.29
N GLY A 66 -10.77 -18.31 -3.18
CA GLY A 66 -9.96 -19.10 -2.25
C GLY A 66 -8.52 -19.43 -2.73
N GLN A 67 -8.13 -19.03 -3.96
CA GLN A 67 -6.79 -19.27 -4.51
C GLN A 67 -5.97 -17.96 -4.68
N ASN A 68 -6.60 -16.79 -4.51
CA ASN A 68 -5.94 -15.51 -4.68
C ASN A 68 -4.97 -15.25 -3.52
N TYR A 69 -3.69 -15.12 -3.86
CA TYR A 69 -2.62 -14.78 -2.90
C TYR A 69 -2.88 -13.45 -2.19
N HIS A 70 -3.34 -12.44 -2.93
CA HIS A 70 -3.52 -11.09 -2.41
C HIS A 70 -4.68 -10.99 -1.42
N THR A 71 -5.77 -11.76 -1.66
CA THR A 71 -6.85 -11.90 -0.69
C THR A 71 -6.34 -12.52 0.62
N LYS A 72 -5.55 -13.60 0.51
CA LYS A 72 -4.94 -14.26 1.68
C LYS A 72 -3.96 -13.35 2.42
N LEU A 73 -3.18 -12.55 1.70
CA LEU A 73 -2.23 -11.63 2.31
C LEU A 73 -2.96 -10.53 3.10
N MET A 74 -3.99 -9.90 2.51
CA MET A 74 -4.80 -8.89 3.20
C MET A 74 -5.49 -9.49 4.44
N ALA A 75 -6.01 -10.72 4.35
CA ALA A 75 -6.60 -11.43 5.50
C ALA A 75 -5.57 -11.64 6.63
N ARG A 76 -4.34 -12.08 6.31
CA ARG A 76 -3.24 -12.21 7.28
C ARG A 76 -2.84 -10.88 7.92
N MET A 77 -3.05 -9.77 7.22
CA MET A 77 -2.85 -8.43 7.76
C MET A 77 -3.97 -7.96 8.69
N GLY A 78 -4.96 -8.82 9.00
CA GLY A 78 -6.04 -8.51 9.93
C GLY A 78 -7.29 -7.88 9.29
N PHE A 79 -7.42 -7.96 7.97
CA PHE A 79 -8.58 -7.46 7.19
C PHE A 79 -9.30 -8.62 6.49
N GLU A 80 -9.53 -9.72 7.21
CA GLU A 80 -10.05 -10.97 6.62
C GLU A 80 -11.47 -10.79 6.06
N ALA A 81 -12.35 -10.13 6.80
CA ALA A 81 -13.73 -9.93 6.38
C ALA A 81 -13.81 -9.08 5.10
N GLU A 82 -13.08 -7.97 5.08
CA GLU A 82 -13.02 -7.07 3.93
C GLU A 82 -12.34 -7.73 2.73
N ALA A 83 -11.29 -8.50 2.94
CA ALA A 83 -10.58 -9.22 1.87
C ALA A 83 -11.51 -10.21 1.14
N HIS A 84 -12.31 -10.96 1.88
CA HIS A 84 -13.29 -11.88 1.31
C HIS A 84 -14.44 -11.15 0.62
N GLN A 85 -14.96 -10.09 1.23
CA GLN A 85 -16.02 -9.27 0.64
C GLN A 85 -15.56 -8.61 -0.68
N ILE A 86 -14.34 -8.08 -0.72
CA ILE A 86 -13.75 -7.51 -1.95
C ILE A 86 -13.69 -8.57 -3.05
N GLN A 87 -13.23 -9.79 -2.73
CA GLN A 87 -13.14 -10.86 -3.72
C GLN A 87 -14.53 -11.28 -4.22
N ASP A 88 -15.51 -11.44 -3.34
CA ASP A 88 -16.85 -11.84 -3.71
C ASP A 88 -17.50 -10.78 -4.63
N LEU A 89 -17.49 -9.53 -4.24
CA LEU A 89 -18.01 -8.41 -5.05
C LEU A 89 -17.34 -8.33 -6.43
N PHE A 90 -16.01 -8.47 -6.47
CA PHE A 90 -15.27 -8.40 -7.72
C PHE A 90 -15.64 -9.54 -8.68
N LEU A 91 -15.75 -10.78 -8.18
CA LEU A 91 -16.13 -11.97 -8.96
C LEU A 91 -17.59 -11.92 -9.43
N GLU A 92 -18.47 -11.22 -8.69
CA GLU A 92 -19.85 -10.91 -9.10
C GLU A 92 -19.93 -9.80 -10.18
N GLY A 93 -18.79 -9.17 -10.54
CA GLY A 93 -18.74 -8.07 -11.49
C GLY A 93 -19.02 -6.69 -10.88
N ARG A 94 -19.23 -6.60 -9.58
CA ARG A 94 -19.51 -5.37 -8.80
C ARG A 94 -18.20 -4.66 -8.41
N ARG A 95 -17.41 -4.31 -9.42
CA ARG A 95 -16.03 -3.84 -9.23
C ARG A 95 -15.92 -2.54 -8.43
N ASP A 96 -16.81 -1.60 -8.67
CA ASP A 96 -16.81 -0.31 -7.97
C ASP A 96 -17.12 -0.49 -6.47
N GLU A 97 -18.02 -1.41 -6.14
CA GLU A 97 -18.31 -1.75 -4.75
C GLU A 97 -17.15 -2.51 -4.09
N ALA A 98 -16.47 -3.39 -4.85
CA ALA A 98 -15.26 -4.05 -4.36
C ALA A 98 -14.16 -3.02 -4.02
N ILE A 99 -13.94 -2.03 -4.88
CA ILE A 99 -12.98 -0.94 -4.65
C ILE A 99 -13.40 -0.10 -3.43
N ALA A 100 -14.69 0.24 -3.32
CA ALA A 100 -15.22 1.01 -2.19
C ALA A 100 -15.06 0.27 -0.85
N THR A 101 -15.08 -1.07 -0.87
CA THR A 101 -14.90 -1.92 0.31
C THR A 101 -13.46 -1.94 0.83
N VAL A 102 -12.47 -1.53 0.02
CA VAL A 102 -11.08 -1.43 0.49
C VAL A 102 -10.97 -0.39 1.61
N PRO A 103 -10.56 -0.77 2.85
CA PRO A 103 -10.45 0.17 3.95
C PRO A 103 -9.40 1.25 3.67
N ASP A 104 -9.72 2.51 3.94
CA ASP A 104 -8.78 3.62 3.83
C ASP A 104 -7.53 3.37 4.68
N ARG A 105 -7.72 2.85 5.90
CA ARG A 105 -6.61 2.49 6.78
C ARG A 105 -5.63 1.51 6.11
N PHE A 106 -6.12 0.50 5.41
CA PHE A 106 -5.25 -0.47 4.73
C PHE A 106 -4.50 0.18 3.57
N ALA A 107 -5.20 0.95 2.74
CA ALA A 107 -4.59 1.67 1.63
C ALA A 107 -3.54 2.70 2.10
N ASP A 108 -3.82 3.37 3.22
CA ASP A 108 -2.94 4.35 3.83
C ASP A 108 -1.68 3.69 4.42
N GLU A 109 -1.79 2.54 5.10
CA GLU A 109 -0.64 1.81 5.68
C GLU A 109 0.42 1.41 4.63
N ILE A 110 0.05 1.24 3.37
CA ILE A 110 0.92 0.80 2.27
C ILE A 110 1.27 1.91 1.26
N SER A 111 1.02 3.15 1.61
CA SER A 111 1.28 4.33 0.77
C SER A 111 1.72 5.52 1.62
N LEU A 112 2.21 6.56 0.97
CA LEU A 112 2.53 7.85 1.60
C LEU A 112 1.59 8.92 1.03
N VAL A 113 0.55 9.25 1.77
CA VAL A 113 -0.47 10.22 1.37
C VAL A 113 -0.62 11.29 2.45
N GLY A 114 -0.72 12.56 2.05
CA GLY A 114 -0.95 13.67 2.98
C GLY A 114 -0.11 14.89 2.67
N THR A 115 -0.09 15.82 3.63
CA THR A 115 0.81 16.96 3.60
C THR A 115 2.28 16.50 3.69
N PRO A 116 3.25 17.36 3.29
CA PRO A 116 4.67 17.04 3.43
C PRO A 116 5.07 16.57 4.83
N GLU A 117 4.52 17.17 5.88
CA GLU A 117 4.80 16.82 7.28
C GLU A 117 4.31 15.42 7.58
N ARG A 118 3.05 15.11 7.24
CA ARG A 118 2.47 13.77 7.45
C ARG A 118 3.25 12.69 6.72
N ILE A 119 3.69 12.97 5.50
CA ILE A 119 4.48 12.02 4.71
C ILE A 119 5.84 11.76 5.38
N ARG A 120 6.54 12.79 5.88
CA ARG A 120 7.81 12.62 6.60
C ARG A 120 7.65 11.78 7.87
N ASP A 121 6.62 12.07 8.67
CA ASP A 121 6.33 11.32 9.89
C ASP A 121 6.08 9.83 9.58
N ARG A 122 5.37 9.55 8.49
CA ARG A 122 5.06 8.18 8.09
C ARG A 122 6.25 7.47 7.42
N LEU A 123 7.11 8.21 6.75
CA LEU A 123 8.33 7.67 6.13
C LEU A 123 9.23 7.02 7.18
N GLN A 124 9.28 7.56 8.40
CA GLN A 124 10.04 6.98 9.50
C GLN A 124 9.69 5.50 9.76
N ALA A 125 8.43 5.11 9.66
CA ALA A 125 8.04 3.70 9.84
C ALA A 125 8.63 2.78 8.76
N PHE A 126 8.80 3.27 7.52
CA PHE A 126 9.48 2.52 6.46
C PHE A 126 11.00 2.44 6.72
N GLU A 127 11.61 3.52 7.20
CA GLU A 127 13.04 3.57 7.56
C GLU A 127 13.38 2.63 8.71
N GLU A 128 12.48 2.47 9.68
CA GLU A 128 12.61 1.55 10.82
C GLU A 128 12.29 0.08 10.45
N SER A 129 11.86 -0.18 9.21
CA SER A 129 11.50 -1.51 8.72
C SER A 129 12.66 -2.16 7.95
N PRO A 130 12.55 -3.45 7.56
CA PRO A 130 13.53 -4.11 6.70
C PRO A 130 13.64 -3.56 5.26
N VAL A 131 12.89 -2.54 4.91
CA VAL A 131 12.89 -1.93 3.57
C VAL A 131 14.22 -1.22 3.33
N THR A 132 14.84 -1.48 2.17
CA THR A 132 16.13 -0.89 1.77
C THR A 132 15.98 0.10 0.62
N MET A 133 14.88 0.04 -0.12
CA MET A 133 14.65 0.89 -1.29
C MET A 133 13.17 1.21 -1.48
N LEU A 134 12.89 2.50 -1.74
CA LEU A 134 11.56 2.96 -2.14
C LEU A 134 11.58 3.41 -3.60
N ASN A 135 10.83 2.71 -4.45
CA ASN A 135 10.62 3.09 -5.83
C ASN A 135 9.35 3.92 -5.94
N VAL A 136 9.48 5.17 -6.34
CA VAL A 136 8.36 6.08 -6.55
C VAL A 136 8.19 6.35 -8.04
N ALA A 137 6.96 6.16 -8.54
CA ALA A 137 6.60 6.52 -9.91
C ALA A 137 6.00 7.93 -9.94
N PRO A 138 6.76 8.97 -10.31
CA PRO A 138 6.24 10.33 -10.33
C PRO A 138 5.25 10.52 -11.48
N ARG A 139 4.19 11.29 -11.23
CA ARG A 139 3.15 11.60 -12.22
C ARG A 139 3.53 12.75 -13.16
N SER A 140 4.52 13.57 -12.74
CA SER A 140 5.03 14.71 -13.47
C SER A 140 6.42 15.10 -12.95
N ASN A 141 7.12 16.00 -13.67
CA ASN A 141 8.39 16.55 -13.19
C ASN A 141 8.23 17.35 -11.89
N ASP A 142 7.11 18.04 -11.70
CA ASP A 142 6.86 18.79 -10.47
C ASP A 142 6.60 17.83 -9.30
N HIS A 143 5.84 16.76 -9.51
CA HIS A 143 5.68 15.71 -8.51
C HIS A 143 7.01 15.06 -8.14
N LEU A 144 7.88 14.81 -9.13
CA LEU A 144 9.23 14.28 -8.86
C LEU A 144 10.05 15.23 -7.96
N ARG A 145 10.03 16.55 -8.24
CA ARG A 145 10.71 17.54 -7.41
C ARG A 145 10.16 17.56 -5.98
N GLN A 146 8.85 17.61 -5.84
CA GLN A 146 8.19 17.58 -4.52
C GLN A 146 8.56 16.34 -3.72
N VAL A 147 8.55 15.15 -4.34
CA VAL A 147 8.97 13.91 -3.68
C VAL A 147 10.46 13.95 -3.31
N ALA A 148 11.32 14.46 -4.19
CA ALA A 148 12.74 14.59 -3.90
C ALA A 148 13.01 15.52 -2.70
N GLU A 149 12.27 16.63 -2.59
CA GLU A 149 12.36 17.56 -1.47
C GLU A 149 11.87 16.96 -0.13
N LEU A 150 10.96 15.99 -0.16
CA LEU A 150 10.49 15.27 1.04
C LEU A 150 11.60 14.40 1.67
N ILE A 151 12.47 13.84 0.83
CA ILE A 151 13.48 12.84 1.20
C ILE A 151 14.84 13.51 1.50
N GLN A 152 15.06 14.72 0.99
CA GLN A 152 16.28 15.49 1.31
C GLN A 152 16.18 16.04 2.73
N VAL A 153 16.85 15.39 3.65
CA VAL A 153 17.13 15.86 5.02
C VAL A 153 18.48 16.55 5.03
#